data_b7a1efe2438bc8c6952e801ffd3bab30
#
_entry.id   b7a1efe2438bc8c6952e801ffd3bab30
#
_cell.length_a   1.000
_cell.length_b   1.000
_cell.length_c   1.000
_cell.angle_alpha   90.00
_cell.angle_beta   90.00
_cell.angle_gamma   90.00
#
_symmetry.space_group_name_H-M   'P 1'
#
loop_
_entity.id
_entity.type
_entity.pdbx_description
1 polymer ?
#
loop_
_entity_poly.entity_id
_entity_poly.type
_entity_poly.pdbx_seq_one_letter_code
_entity_poly.pdbx_strand_id
1 'polypeptide(L)'
;RELLMTWMGKAQQIRRQNLKVNAVASKLFSMLREDGLRCCILKGQGNALMYPNPYSRTPGDIDVWIDASREMIMEYARKRFELGDDIRLQHLETSLDGVPVELHFFPCSMNNPIYHARLQKWFRRNADLQCSHIVGLPDGAGDIAIPTSSFNVVYQLTHLYHHFFDEGIGMRQIIDYFLVVNDFSKNVFLDHDLSNHPVNFSNHPVPLSKEGSTFSPSPSSSGSGDVTAPS
;
A
#
# COMPACT_ATOMS: atom_id res chain seq x y z
N ARG A 1 27.96 -6.29 -30.27
CA ARG A 1 27.75 -7.71 -29.91
C ARG A 1 27.82 -7.90 -28.39
N GLU A 2 28.79 -7.32 -27.70
CA GLU A 2 29.00 -7.41 -26.26
C GLU A 2 27.81 -6.81 -25.48
N LEU A 3 27.35 -5.60 -25.83
CA LEU A 3 26.19 -4.96 -25.19
C LEU A 3 24.94 -5.83 -25.30
N LEU A 4 24.66 -6.42 -26.43
CA LEU A 4 23.51 -7.32 -26.63
C LEU A 4 23.59 -8.55 -25.69
N MET A 5 24.75 -9.16 -25.57
CA MET A 5 24.94 -10.30 -24.66
C MET A 5 24.76 -9.91 -23.21
N THR A 6 25.22 -8.72 -22.82
CA THR A 6 25.00 -8.17 -21.49
C THR A 6 23.52 -7.98 -21.18
N TRP A 7 22.76 -7.39 -22.12
CA TRP A 7 21.31 -7.21 -21.98
C TRP A 7 20.56 -8.54 -21.91
N MET A 8 20.90 -9.50 -22.75
CA MET A 8 20.33 -10.84 -22.71
C MET A 8 20.60 -11.53 -21.36
N GLY A 9 21.84 -11.42 -20.86
CA GLY A 9 22.19 -11.94 -19.54
C GLY A 9 21.39 -11.33 -18.41
N LYS A 10 21.18 -9.99 -18.41
CA LYS A 10 20.34 -9.27 -17.44
C LYS A 10 18.87 -9.70 -17.53
N ALA A 11 18.32 -9.82 -18.74
CA ALA A 11 16.95 -10.27 -18.94
C ALA A 11 16.73 -11.69 -18.37
N GLN A 12 17.67 -12.61 -18.61
CA GLN A 12 17.61 -13.95 -18.05
C GLN A 12 17.76 -13.98 -16.52
N GLN A 13 18.57 -13.10 -15.96
CA GLN A 13 18.70 -12.94 -14.52
C GLN A 13 17.38 -12.48 -13.89
N ILE A 14 16.77 -11.43 -14.46
CA ILE A 14 15.47 -10.90 -14.02
C ILE A 14 14.39 -11.98 -14.10
N ARG A 15 14.33 -12.74 -15.20
CA ARG A 15 13.38 -13.84 -15.34
C ARG A 15 13.56 -14.90 -14.23
N ARG A 16 14.78 -15.34 -13.96
CA ARG A 16 15.06 -16.34 -12.91
C ARG A 16 14.65 -15.83 -11.52
N GLN A 17 14.90 -14.54 -11.25
CA GLN A 17 14.47 -13.94 -9.99
C GLN A 17 12.94 -13.91 -9.87
N ASN A 18 12.21 -13.55 -10.96
CA ASN A 18 10.75 -13.58 -10.96
C ASN A 18 10.20 -14.99 -10.72
N LEU A 19 10.76 -16.02 -11.35
CA LEU A 19 10.35 -17.41 -11.11
C LEU A 19 10.50 -17.78 -9.64
N LYS A 20 11.60 -17.40 -9.00
CA LYS A 20 11.83 -17.62 -7.57
C LYS A 20 10.81 -16.86 -6.72
N VAL A 21 10.63 -15.57 -6.99
CA VAL A 21 9.73 -14.70 -6.19
C VAL A 21 8.27 -15.14 -6.37
N ASN A 22 7.84 -15.57 -7.56
CA ASN A 22 6.51 -16.13 -7.80
C ASN A 22 6.25 -17.36 -6.92
N ALA A 23 7.18 -18.31 -6.92
CA ALA A 23 7.05 -19.53 -6.12
C ALA A 23 6.99 -19.22 -4.61
N VAL A 24 7.82 -18.28 -4.14
CA VAL A 24 7.82 -17.88 -2.73
C VAL A 24 6.57 -17.08 -2.36
N ALA A 25 6.07 -16.20 -3.23
CA ALA A 25 4.84 -15.45 -2.99
C ALA A 25 3.63 -16.37 -2.87
N SER A 26 3.50 -17.35 -3.76
CA SER A 26 2.42 -18.35 -3.69
C SER A 26 2.55 -19.24 -2.45
N LYS A 27 3.75 -19.69 -2.11
CA LYS A 27 4.02 -20.45 -0.88
C LYS A 27 3.63 -19.66 0.37
N LEU A 28 4.04 -18.39 0.46
CA LEU A 28 3.70 -17.50 1.56
C LEU A 28 2.19 -17.30 1.68
N PHE A 29 1.52 -17.04 0.56
CA PHE A 29 0.07 -16.87 0.51
C PHE A 29 -0.67 -18.12 0.99
N SER A 30 -0.29 -19.29 0.51
CA SER A 30 -0.87 -20.56 0.93
C SER A 30 -0.65 -20.83 2.43
N MET A 31 0.58 -20.62 2.91
CA MET A 31 0.94 -20.81 4.32
C MET A 31 0.13 -19.89 5.24
N LEU A 32 -0.02 -18.60 4.91
CA LEU A 32 -0.82 -17.66 5.70
C LEU A 32 -2.30 -18.08 5.73
N ARG A 33 -2.85 -18.52 4.60
CA ARG A 33 -4.25 -18.98 4.51
C ARG A 33 -4.50 -20.27 5.26
N GLU A 34 -3.61 -21.23 5.18
CA GLU A 34 -3.68 -22.50 5.93
C GLU A 34 -3.64 -22.26 7.44
N ASP A 35 -2.89 -21.24 7.87
CA ASP A 35 -2.84 -20.81 9.27
C ASP A 35 -4.01 -19.89 9.67
N GLY A 36 -5.01 -19.70 8.80
CA GLY A 36 -6.23 -18.94 9.06
C GLY A 36 -6.10 -17.41 8.94
N LEU A 37 -5.01 -16.92 8.36
CA LEU A 37 -4.77 -15.49 8.16
C LEU A 37 -5.18 -15.06 6.75
N ARG A 38 -6.05 -14.04 6.66
CA ARG A 38 -6.41 -13.42 5.39
C ARG A 38 -5.32 -12.44 4.98
N CYS A 39 -4.89 -12.52 3.73
CA CYS A 39 -3.79 -11.68 3.26
C CYS A 39 -3.91 -11.33 1.78
N CYS A 40 -3.20 -10.28 1.38
CA CYS A 40 -3.15 -9.75 0.02
C CYS A 40 -1.71 -9.32 -0.31
N ILE A 41 -1.16 -9.77 -1.44
CA ILE A 41 0.14 -9.32 -1.95
C ILE A 41 -0.04 -7.95 -2.61
N LEU A 42 0.60 -6.93 -2.05
CA LEU A 42 0.25 -5.53 -2.37
C LEU A 42 0.85 -4.98 -3.66
N LYS A 43 2.04 -5.36 -4.01
CA LYS A 43 2.82 -4.85 -5.15
C LYS A 43 3.45 -6.01 -5.92
N GLY A 44 4.68 -5.82 -6.34
CA GLY A 44 5.57 -6.88 -6.80
C GLY A 44 4.96 -7.73 -7.90
N GLN A 45 4.59 -8.94 -7.54
CA GLN A 45 4.16 -9.95 -8.49
C GLN A 45 2.75 -9.69 -9.03
N GLY A 46 1.86 -9.05 -8.25
CA GLY A 46 0.57 -8.59 -8.74
C GLY A 46 0.71 -7.53 -9.85
N ASN A 47 1.57 -6.53 -9.64
CA ASN A 47 1.84 -5.52 -10.66
C ASN A 47 2.54 -6.11 -11.89
N ALA A 48 3.39 -7.13 -11.71
CA ALA A 48 4.08 -7.77 -12.82
C ALA A 48 3.10 -8.37 -13.86
N LEU A 49 1.90 -8.81 -13.43
CA LEU A 49 0.86 -9.33 -14.33
C LEU A 49 0.33 -8.30 -15.32
N MET A 50 0.48 -7.00 -15.02
CA MET A 50 0.05 -5.90 -15.91
C MET A 50 1.08 -5.59 -16.99
N TYR A 51 2.30 -6.11 -16.89
CA TYR A 51 3.35 -5.94 -17.90
C TYR A 51 3.06 -6.82 -19.12
N PRO A 52 3.42 -6.38 -20.34
CA PRO A 52 3.31 -7.22 -21.55
C PRO A 52 4.03 -8.57 -21.42
N ASN A 53 5.10 -8.60 -20.66
CA ASN A 53 5.77 -9.82 -20.20
C ASN A 53 6.01 -9.69 -18.69
N PRO A 54 5.31 -10.46 -17.86
CA PRO A 54 5.44 -10.41 -16.38
C PRO A 54 6.88 -10.58 -15.89
N TYR A 55 7.69 -11.32 -16.62
CA TYR A 55 9.09 -11.56 -16.27
C TYR A 55 10.05 -10.41 -16.61
N SER A 56 9.58 -9.34 -17.26
CA SER A 56 10.42 -8.17 -17.59
C SER A 56 10.47 -7.15 -16.44
N ARG A 57 9.54 -7.20 -15.50
CA ARG A 57 9.59 -6.36 -14.30
C ARG A 57 10.69 -6.86 -13.35
N THR A 58 11.62 -5.99 -12.96
CA THR A 58 12.62 -6.36 -11.95
C THR A 58 11.93 -6.60 -10.61
N PRO A 59 11.97 -7.81 -10.04
CA PRO A 59 11.36 -8.11 -8.76
C PRO A 59 12.16 -7.48 -7.61
N GLY A 60 11.51 -7.33 -6.48
CA GLY A 60 12.10 -6.92 -5.20
C GLY A 60 11.64 -7.87 -4.10
N ASP A 61 11.30 -7.29 -2.97
CA ASP A 61 10.64 -7.88 -1.84
C ASP A 61 9.19 -8.30 -2.12
N ILE A 62 8.62 -9.07 -1.21
CA ILE A 62 7.20 -9.44 -1.21
C ILE A 62 6.53 -8.64 -0.10
N ASP A 63 5.73 -7.65 -0.48
CA ASP A 63 4.86 -6.91 0.44
C ASP A 63 3.56 -7.68 0.63
N VAL A 64 3.28 -8.18 1.81
CA VAL A 64 2.03 -8.87 2.12
C VAL A 64 1.27 -8.15 3.23
N TRP A 65 0.08 -7.66 2.91
CA TRP A 65 -0.85 -7.13 3.90
C TRP A 65 -1.64 -8.27 4.52
N ILE A 66 -1.59 -8.36 5.85
CA ILE A 66 -2.33 -9.35 6.62
C ILE A 66 -3.48 -8.62 7.33
N ASP A 67 -4.71 -9.04 7.07
CA ASP A 67 -5.91 -8.50 7.70
C ASP A 67 -6.12 -9.12 9.09
N ALA A 68 -5.27 -8.70 10.01
CA ALA A 68 -5.28 -9.11 11.41
C ALA A 68 -4.77 -7.97 12.31
N SER A 69 -4.89 -8.12 13.62
CA SER A 69 -4.30 -7.14 14.55
C SER A 69 -2.76 -7.22 14.52
N ARG A 70 -2.12 -6.11 14.85
CA ARG A 70 -0.65 -6.04 14.93
C ARG A 70 -0.09 -7.12 15.86
N GLU A 71 -0.75 -7.35 16.99
CA GLU A 71 -0.35 -8.31 17.99
C GLU A 71 -0.39 -9.74 17.44
N MET A 72 -1.45 -10.10 16.70
CA MET A 72 -1.58 -11.40 16.04
C MET A 72 -0.50 -11.61 14.99
N ILE A 73 -0.24 -10.59 14.16
CA ILE A 73 0.80 -10.68 13.12
C ILE A 73 2.18 -10.83 13.76
N MET A 74 2.47 -10.09 14.83
CA MET A 74 3.72 -10.18 15.57
C MET A 74 3.91 -11.54 16.22
N GLU A 75 2.85 -12.11 16.84
CA GLU A 75 2.90 -13.43 17.44
C GLU A 75 3.12 -14.51 16.38
N TYR A 76 2.40 -14.41 15.27
CA TYR A 76 2.55 -15.32 14.13
C TYR A 76 3.98 -15.26 13.56
N ALA A 77 4.47 -14.06 13.33
CA ALA A 77 5.81 -13.87 12.76
C ALA A 77 6.92 -14.45 13.66
N ARG A 78 6.83 -14.27 14.98
CA ARG A 78 7.78 -14.87 15.93
C ARG A 78 7.78 -16.41 15.92
N LYS A 79 6.67 -17.01 15.56
CA LYS A 79 6.54 -18.50 15.51
C LYS A 79 7.01 -19.09 14.19
N ARG A 80 6.89 -18.34 13.10
CA ARG A 80 7.05 -18.85 11.74
C ARG A 80 8.31 -18.37 11.01
N PHE A 81 8.86 -17.24 11.44
CA PHE A 81 9.98 -16.60 10.75
C PHE A 81 11.11 -16.25 11.71
N GLU A 82 12.31 -16.20 11.17
CA GLU A 82 13.42 -15.50 11.82
C GLU A 82 13.18 -14.00 11.64
N LEU A 83 12.94 -13.30 12.76
CA LEU A 83 12.69 -11.86 12.72
C LEU A 83 14.01 -11.12 12.71
N GLY A 84 14.14 -10.14 11.82
CA GLY A 84 15.16 -9.11 11.90
C GLY A 84 14.87 -8.14 13.08
N ASP A 85 15.84 -7.30 13.38
CA ASP A 85 15.70 -6.29 14.45
C ASP A 85 14.80 -5.10 14.04
N ASP A 86 14.44 -4.97 12.76
CA ASP A 86 13.69 -3.86 12.20
C ASP A 86 12.18 -4.11 12.20
N ILE A 87 11.53 -3.65 13.27
CA ILE A 87 10.06 -3.58 13.35
C ILE A 87 9.65 -2.13 13.13
N ARG A 88 9.14 -1.83 11.94
CA ARG A 88 8.65 -0.50 11.61
C ARG A 88 7.19 -0.29 12.04
N LEU A 89 6.71 0.94 11.94
CA LEU A 89 5.31 1.26 12.27
C LEU A 89 4.34 0.47 11.38
N GLN A 90 4.64 0.37 10.10
CA GLN A 90 3.78 -0.17 9.05
C GLN A 90 3.95 -1.67 8.81
N HIS A 91 5.16 -2.19 8.92
CA HIS A 91 5.51 -3.58 8.61
C HIS A 91 6.64 -4.11 9.50
N LEU A 92 6.85 -5.38 9.46
CA LEU A 92 8.05 -6.04 9.95
C LEU A 92 8.75 -6.76 8.79
N GLU A 93 10.07 -6.73 8.80
CA GLU A 93 10.91 -7.37 7.79
C GLU A 93 11.27 -8.79 8.19
N THR A 94 11.22 -9.70 7.25
CA THR A 94 11.65 -11.09 7.39
C THR A 94 12.09 -11.65 6.03
N SER A 95 12.34 -12.95 5.95
CA SER A 95 12.61 -13.62 4.68
C SER A 95 12.00 -15.01 4.63
N LEU A 96 11.66 -15.46 3.44
CA LEU A 96 11.21 -16.82 3.17
C LEU A 96 11.99 -17.36 1.97
N ASP A 97 12.66 -18.50 2.14
CA ASP A 97 13.50 -19.15 1.11
C ASP A 97 14.52 -18.19 0.46
N GLY A 98 15.05 -17.25 1.25
CA GLY A 98 16.00 -16.23 0.79
C GLY A 98 15.41 -15.19 -0.16
N VAL A 99 14.11 -14.92 -0.04
CA VAL A 99 13.41 -13.76 -0.62
C VAL A 99 12.99 -12.85 0.52
N PRO A 100 13.31 -11.54 0.48
CA PRO A 100 12.82 -10.59 1.48
C PRO A 100 11.30 -10.50 1.47
N VAL A 101 10.71 -10.43 2.66
CA VAL A 101 9.26 -10.33 2.87
C VAL A 101 8.97 -9.24 3.88
N GLU A 102 8.04 -8.34 3.55
CA GLU A 102 7.48 -7.37 4.46
C GLU A 102 6.06 -7.76 4.86
N LEU A 103 5.85 -8.07 6.16
CA LEU A 103 4.53 -8.36 6.70
C LEU A 103 3.89 -7.05 7.16
N HIS A 104 2.94 -6.54 6.37
CA HIS A 104 2.28 -5.27 6.61
C HIS A 104 1.11 -5.39 7.57
N PHE A 105 1.07 -4.56 8.63
CA PHE A 105 -0.05 -4.39 9.54
C PHE A 105 -1.19 -3.59 8.88
N PHE A 106 -0.85 -2.74 7.94
CA PHE A 106 -1.74 -1.97 7.08
C PHE A 106 -1.02 -1.59 5.78
N PRO A 107 -1.74 -1.39 4.65
CA PRO A 107 -1.12 -1.21 3.33
C PRO A 107 -0.14 -0.04 3.23
N CYS A 108 -0.50 1.14 3.70
CA CYS A 108 0.40 2.29 3.78
C CYS A 108 -0.08 3.35 4.80
N SER A 109 0.82 4.26 5.18
CA SER A 109 0.56 5.36 6.10
C SER A 109 0.42 6.70 5.36
N MET A 110 -0.08 7.71 6.09
CA MET A 110 -0.02 9.12 5.70
C MET A 110 0.48 9.95 6.88
N ASN A 111 1.23 11.01 6.61
CA ASN A 111 1.81 11.88 7.63
C ASN A 111 0.74 12.70 8.37
N ASN A 112 -0.35 13.07 7.70
CA ASN A 112 -1.46 13.77 8.34
C ASN A 112 -2.36 12.78 9.08
N PRO A 113 -2.59 12.94 10.42
CA PRO A 113 -3.34 11.98 11.24
C PRO A 113 -4.80 11.80 10.79
N ILE A 114 -5.45 12.86 10.33
CA ILE A 114 -6.85 12.83 9.90
C ILE A 114 -6.98 12.01 8.62
N TYR A 115 -6.13 12.29 7.64
CA TYR A 115 -6.12 11.54 6.38
C TYR A 115 -5.64 10.10 6.61
N HIS A 116 -4.67 9.88 7.49
CA HIS A 116 -4.25 8.54 7.88
C HIS A 116 -5.43 7.73 8.43
N ALA A 117 -6.17 8.26 9.41
CA ALA A 117 -7.33 7.57 10.00
C ALA A 117 -8.42 7.26 8.97
N ARG A 118 -8.70 8.19 8.03
CA ARG A 118 -9.65 7.97 6.93
C ARG A 118 -9.19 6.87 5.99
N LEU A 119 -7.90 6.88 5.61
CA LEU A 119 -7.30 5.89 4.74
C LEU A 119 -7.32 4.50 5.39
N GLN A 120 -6.93 4.38 6.68
CA GLN A 120 -7.00 3.11 7.41
C GLN A 120 -8.43 2.57 7.52
N LYS A 121 -9.42 3.44 7.71
CA LYS A 121 -10.83 3.03 7.70
C LYS A 121 -11.26 2.51 6.32
N TRP A 122 -10.78 3.14 5.25
CA TRP A 122 -11.06 2.71 3.89
C TRP A 122 -10.38 1.37 3.58
N PHE A 123 -9.12 1.16 3.96
CA PHE A 123 -8.43 -0.12 3.81
C PHE A 123 -9.19 -1.25 4.50
N ARG A 124 -9.54 -1.09 5.78
CA ARG A 124 -10.29 -2.11 6.54
C ARG A 124 -11.64 -2.47 5.92
N ARG A 125 -12.35 -1.50 5.35
CA ARG A 125 -13.63 -1.75 4.68
C ARG A 125 -13.50 -2.55 3.40
N ASN A 126 -12.34 -2.51 2.77
CA ASN A 126 -12.06 -3.18 1.51
C ASN A 126 -11.26 -4.48 1.71
N ALA A 127 -10.85 -4.82 2.93
CA ALA A 127 -9.95 -5.93 3.21
C ALA A 127 -10.48 -7.27 2.67
N ASP A 128 -11.74 -7.59 2.93
CA ASP A 128 -12.36 -8.83 2.46
C ASP A 128 -12.24 -9.00 0.94
N LEU A 129 -12.56 -7.96 0.20
CA LEU A 129 -12.51 -7.98 -1.26
C LEU A 129 -11.07 -8.17 -1.76
N GLN A 130 -10.10 -7.46 -1.15
CA GLN A 130 -8.71 -7.56 -1.58
C GLN A 130 -8.10 -8.93 -1.25
N CYS A 131 -8.37 -9.47 -0.06
CA CYS A 131 -7.88 -10.78 0.36
C CYS A 131 -8.57 -11.96 -0.36
N SER A 132 -9.70 -11.73 -1.03
CA SER A 132 -10.42 -12.73 -1.82
C SER A 132 -10.23 -12.58 -3.34
N HIS A 133 -9.59 -11.51 -3.80
CA HIS A 133 -9.31 -11.29 -5.24
C HIS A 133 -8.08 -12.11 -5.67
N ILE A 134 -8.31 -13.39 -5.96
CA ILE A 134 -7.27 -14.38 -6.26
C ILE A 134 -6.97 -14.39 -7.76
N VAL A 135 -5.68 -14.42 -8.09
CA VAL A 135 -5.16 -14.55 -9.45
C VAL A 135 -4.10 -15.63 -9.53
N GLY A 136 -4.04 -16.32 -10.68
CA GLY A 136 -2.99 -17.29 -10.96
C GLY A 136 -1.70 -16.61 -11.41
N LEU A 137 -0.58 -17.04 -10.85
CA LEU A 137 0.75 -16.62 -11.30
C LEU A 137 1.17 -17.36 -12.57
N PRO A 138 2.04 -16.76 -13.40
CA PRO A 138 2.51 -17.38 -14.63
C PRO A 138 3.21 -18.73 -14.43
N ASP A 139 3.20 -19.55 -15.48
CA ASP A 139 3.87 -20.87 -15.53
C ASP A 139 3.39 -21.86 -14.43
N GLY A 140 2.16 -21.65 -13.90
CA GLY A 140 1.61 -22.53 -12.86
C GLY A 140 2.32 -22.40 -11.50
N ALA A 141 2.92 -21.24 -11.21
CA ALA A 141 3.63 -21.02 -9.95
C ALA A 141 2.68 -20.99 -8.72
N GLY A 142 1.37 -21.08 -8.94
CA GLY A 142 0.30 -21.07 -7.93
C GLY A 142 -0.47 -19.76 -7.89
N ASP A 143 -1.28 -19.58 -6.86
CA ASP A 143 -2.19 -18.46 -6.73
C ASP A 143 -1.74 -17.47 -5.67
N ILE A 144 -2.15 -16.21 -5.81
CA ILE A 144 -2.02 -15.16 -4.79
C ILE A 144 -3.28 -14.28 -4.80
N ALA A 145 -3.61 -13.67 -3.66
CA ALA A 145 -4.56 -12.55 -3.67
C ALA A 145 -3.81 -11.24 -3.94
N ILE A 146 -4.39 -10.39 -4.78
CA ILE A 146 -3.85 -9.08 -5.13
C ILE A 146 -4.93 -7.99 -5.01
N PRO A 147 -4.57 -6.72 -4.88
CA PRO A 147 -5.52 -5.62 -4.92
C PRO A 147 -6.32 -5.59 -6.22
N THR A 148 -7.63 -5.30 -6.12
CA THR A 148 -8.44 -4.95 -7.29
C THR A 148 -7.94 -3.66 -7.93
N SER A 149 -8.20 -3.43 -9.22
CA SER A 149 -7.70 -2.26 -9.96
C SER A 149 -8.05 -0.94 -9.27
N SER A 150 -9.28 -0.77 -8.78
CA SER A 150 -9.72 0.45 -8.08
C SER A 150 -9.00 0.67 -6.74
N PHE A 151 -8.77 -0.40 -5.97
CA PHE A 151 -8.00 -0.31 -4.75
C PHE A 151 -6.53 -0.01 -5.04
N ASN A 152 -5.96 -0.67 -6.05
CA ASN A 152 -4.55 -0.57 -6.39
C ASN A 152 -4.15 0.85 -6.82
N VAL A 153 -5.01 1.56 -7.58
CA VAL A 153 -4.76 2.97 -7.96
C VAL A 153 -4.60 3.84 -6.72
N VAL A 154 -5.50 3.75 -5.75
CA VAL A 154 -5.44 4.55 -4.52
C VAL A 154 -4.23 4.16 -3.66
N TYR A 155 -4.03 2.87 -3.49
CA TYR A 155 -2.92 2.34 -2.70
C TYR A 155 -1.56 2.75 -3.29
N GLN A 156 -1.36 2.51 -4.58
CA GLN A 156 -0.08 2.83 -5.25
C GLN A 156 0.20 4.34 -5.27
N LEU A 157 -0.84 5.18 -5.43
CA LEU A 157 -0.68 6.62 -5.36
C LEU A 157 -0.21 7.07 -3.98
N THR A 158 -0.85 6.56 -2.92
CA THR A 158 -0.47 6.91 -1.55
C THR A 158 0.91 6.40 -1.18
N HIS A 159 1.27 5.21 -1.67
CA HIS A 159 2.59 4.63 -1.49
C HIS A 159 3.67 5.44 -2.25
N LEU A 160 3.40 5.82 -3.49
CA LEU A 160 4.29 6.64 -4.32
C LEU A 160 4.49 8.05 -3.70
N TYR A 161 3.42 8.65 -3.17
CA TYR A 161 3.48 9.91 -2.45
C TYR A 161 4.42 9.83 -1.25
N HIS A 162 4.34 8.77 -0.45
CA HIS A 162 5.20 8.55 0.71
C HIS A 162 6.69 8.46 0.29
N HIS A 163 7.00 7.61 -0.69
CA HIS A 163 8.37 7.49 -1.21
C HIS A 163 8.91 8.78 -1.81
N PHE A 164 8.06 9.55 -2.50
CA PHE A 164 8.51 10.80 -3.13
C PHE A 164 9.10 11.78 -2.13
N PHE A 165 8.52 11.87 -0.94
CA PHE A 165 8.97 12.82 0.09
C PHE A 165 10.06 12.27 1.00
N ASP A 166 10.12 10.95 1.18
CA ASP A 166 11.00 10.35 2.20
C ASP A 166 12.26 9.69 1.60
N GLU A 167 12.17 9.03 0.45
CA GLU A 167 13.24 8.18 -0.08
C GLU A 167 13.59 8.46 -1.55
N GLY A 168 12.72 9.16 -2.26
CA GLY A 168 12.79 9.34 -3.71
C GLY A 168 12.09 8.22 -4.49
N ILE A 169 11.81 8.49 -5.77
CA ILE A 169 11.06 7.59 -6.65
C ILE A 169 11.97 7.06 -7.75
N GLY A 170 12.01 5.73 -7.91
CA GLY A 170 12.66 5.08 -9.03
C GLY A 170 11.75 4.94 -10.27
N MET A 171 12.35 4.81 -11.45
CA MET A 171 11.64 4.62 -12.71
C MET A 171 10.67 3.43 -12.68
N ARG A 172 11.01 2.35 -12.00
CA ARG A 172 10.16 1.15 -11.85
C ARG A 172 8.82 1.51 -11.19
N GLN A 173 8.83 2.32 -10.13
CA GLN A 173 7.62 2.74 -9.42
C GLN A 173 6.71 3.59 -10.29
N ILE A 174 7.28 4.46 -11.14
CA ILE A 174 6.53 5.26 -12.12
C ILE A 174 5.87 4.36 -13.17
N ILE A 175 6.61 3.39 -13.71
CA ILE A 175 6.09 2.45 -14.70
C ILE A 175 4.99 1.57 -14.09
N ASP A 176 5.20 1.05 -12.87
CA ASP A 176 4.19 0.28 -12.14
C ASP A 176 2.91 1.09 -12.01
N TYR A 177 2.99 2.36 -11.57
CA TYR A 177 1.81 3.20 -11.39
C TYR A 177 1.11 3.53 -12.72
N PHE A 178 1.86 3.79 -13.77
CA PHE A 178 1.30 3.97 -15.12
C PHE A 178 0.48 2.76 -15.56
N LEU A 179 0.99 1.55 -15.35
CA LEU A 179 0.29 0.31 -15.72
C LEU A 179 -0.94 0.08 -14.84
N VAL A 180 -0.87 0.39 -13.55
CA VAL A 180 -2.02 0.33 -12.62
C VAL A 180 -3.14 1.29 -13.05
N VAL A 181 -2.81 2.53 -13.42
CA VAL A 181 -3.82 3.49 -13.91
C VAL A 181 -4.43 3.03 -15.24
N ASN A 182 -3.60 2.47 -16.13
CA ASN A 182 -4.08 1.95 -17.42
C ASN A 182 -5.00 0.72 -17.23
N ASP A 183 -4.67 -0.18 -16.32
CA ASP A 183 -5.51 -1.32 -15.96
C ASP A 183 -6.84 -0.86 -15.35
N PHE A 184 -6.80 0.08 -14.40
CA PHE A 184 -8.00 0.68 -13.84
C PHE A 184 -8.89 1.31 -14.91
N SER A 185 -8.32 2.10 -15.81
CA SER A 185 -9.07 2.76 -16.88
C SER A 185 -9.79 1.73 -17.78
N LYS A 186 -9.12 0.65 -18.15
CA LYS A 186 -9.74 -0.43 -18.94
C LYS A 186 -10.91 -1.08 -18.21
N ASN A 187 -10.76 -1.37 -16.92
CA ASN A 187 -11.79 -2.02 -16.12
C ASN A 187 -12.99 -1.11 -15.88
N VAL A 188 -12.78 0.20 -15.66
CA VAL A 188 -13.88 1.17 -15.52
C VAL A 188 -14.69 1.29 -16.82
N PHE A 189 -14.04 1.27 -17.98
CA PHE A 189 -14.75 1.31 -19.27
C PHE A 189 -15.53 0.01 -19.57
N LEU A 190 -15.03 -1.13 -19.10
CA LEU A 190 -15.70 -2.42 -19.24
C LEU A 190 -16.90 -2.55 -18.27
N ASP A 191 -16.79 -2.03 -17.04
CA ASP A 191 -17.87 -2.04 -16.04
C ASP A 191 -19.02 -1.07 -16.38
N HIS A 192 -18.80 -0.05 -17.23
CA HIS A 192 -19.88 0.79 -17.75
C HIS A 192 -20.84 0.03 -18.66
N ASP A 193 -20.45 -1.13 -19.21
CA ASP A 193 -21.33 -2.02 -19.95
C ASP A 193 -22.07 -3.04 -19.05
N LEU A 194 -21.72 -3.21 -17.79
CA LEU A 194 -22.21 -4.28 -16.92
C LEU A 194 -22.55 -3.85 -15.48
N SER A 195 -23.40 -2.86 -15.28
CA SER A 195 -24.12 -2.69 -14.01
C SER A 195 -24.04 -1.33 -13.33
N ASN A 196 -25.21 -0.79 -13.10
CA ASN A 196 -25.64 0.25 -12.18
C ASN A 196 -25.28 -0.03 -10.71
N HIS A 197 -24.03 0.15 -10.33
CA HIS A 197 -23.69 0.48 -8.96
C HIS A 197 -22.81 1.74 -8.96
N PRO A 198 -23.41 2.93 -8.73
CA PRO A 198 -22.64 4.15 -8.58
C PRO A 198 -21.73 4.00 -7.38
N VAL A 199 -20.42 4.15 -7.59
CA VAL A 199 -19.50 4.48 -6.51
C VAL A 199 -19.95 5.83 -5.96
N ASN A 200 -20.69 5.80 -4.89
CA ASN A 200 -21.28 6.99 -4.27
C ASN A 200 -20.15 7.75 -3.55
N PHE A 201 -19.40 8.53 -4.29
CA PHE A 201 -18.66 9.66 -3.75
C PHE A 201 -19.73 10.70 -3.35
N SER A 202 -20.33 10.53 -2.18
CA SER A 202 -21.22 11.53 -1.63
C SER A 202 -20.46 12.85 -1.58
N ASN A 203 -20.84 13.76 -2.48
CA ASN A 203 -20.47 15.15 -2.50
C ASN A 203 -20.90 15.79 -1.18
N HIS A 204 -20.02 15.81 -0.21
CA HIS A 204 -20.10 16.82 0.84
C HIS A 204 -19.14 17.93 0.43
N PRO A 205 -19.67 19.08 0.01
CA PRO A 205 -18.84 20.26 -0.16
C PRO A 205 -18.20 20.58 1.20
N VAL A 206 -16.89 20.68 1.20
CA VAL A 206 -16.15 21.24 2.33
C VAL A 206 -16.61 22.68 2.49
N PRO A 207 -17.21 23.09 3.62
CA PRO A 207 -17.52 24.50 3.81
C PRO A 207 -16.20 25.26 3.89
N LEU A 208 -15.98 26.12 2.92
CA LEU A 208 -14.96 27.18 2.98
C LEU A 208 -15.40 28.11 4.12
N SER A 209 -14.76 28.02 5.27
CA SER A 209 -14.88 29.01 6.34
C SER A 209 -14.33 30.34 5.79
N LYS A 210 -15.22 31.27 5.52
CA LYS A 210 -14.87 32.66 5.36
C LYS A 210 -14.46 33.19 6.73
N GLU A 211 -13.18 33.23 7.02
CA GLU A 211 -12.66 34.07 8.09
C GLU A 211 -12.61 35.51 7.59
N GLY A 212 -13.70 36.23 7.91
CA GLY A 212 -13.69 37.68 7.90
C GLY A 212 -13.17 38.18 9.23
N SER A 213 -11.93 38.56 9.32
CA SER A 213 -11.36 39.28 10.45
C SER A 213 -11.87 40.72 10.45
N THR A 214 -12.86 41.03 11.26
CA THR A 214 -13.12 42.41 11.67
C THR A 214 -12.51 42.63 13.06
N PHE A 215 -11.39 43.31 13.06
CA PHE A 215 -10.74 43.85 14.25
C PHE A 215 -11.51 45.07 14.68
N SER A 216 -12.17 45.03 15.88
CA SER A 216 -12.72 46.22 16.56
C SER A 216 -11.95 46.41 17.85
N PRO A 217 -11.40 47.61 18.08
CA PRO A 217 -10.70 47.92 19.33
C PRO A 217 -11.71 48.28 20.46
N SER A 218 -11.52 47.69 21.62
CA SER A 218 -12.25 48.04 22.85
C SER A 218 -11.64 49.26 23.53
N PRO A 219 -12.45 50.13 24.19
CA PRO A 219 -11.96 51.34 24.82
C PRO A 219 -11.40 51.06 26.24
N SER A 220 -10.39 51.84 26.57
CA SER A 220 -9.79 51.97 27.88
C SER A 220 -10.75 52.48 28.94
N SER A 221 -10.82 51.84 30.11
CA SER A 221 -11.33 52.45 31.32
C SER A 221 -10.27 52.40 32.43
N SER A 222 -9.87 53.58 32.83
CA SER A 222 -9.11 53.92 34.01
C SER A 222 -9.95 53.69 35.28
N GLY A 223 -9.36 53.18 36.33
CA GLY A 223 -10.00 53.06 37.64
C GLY A 223 -8.97 52.74 38.73
N SER A 224 -8.67 53.75 39.50
CA SER A 224 -7.76 53.88 40.62
C SER A 224 -8.20 53.16 41.91
N GLY A 225 -7.23 52.87 42.76
CA GLY A 225 -7.34 52.72 44.24
C GLY A 225 -7.51 51.27 44.71
N ASP A 226 -6.99 50.79 45.78
CA ASP A 226 -6.29 51.34 46.90
C ASP A 226 -5.63 50.19 47.70
N VAL A 227 -4.56 50.49 48.34
CA VAL A 227 -3.80 49.91 49.47
C VAL A 227 -4.56 48.95 50.41
N THR A 228 -3.99 47.83 50.79
CA THR A 228 -3.53 47.42 52.13
C THR A 228 -3.01 45.98 52.19
N ALA A 229 -1.77 45.78 52.67
CA ALA A 229 -1.32 44.62 53.44
C ALA A 229 -1.59 44.95 54.96
N PRO A 230 -1.40 44.06 55.95
CA PRO A 230 -0.56 42.86 56.04
C PRO A 230 -1.19 41.71 56.87
N SER A 231 -0.62 40.57 56.84
CA SER A 231 -0.07 39.72 57.91
C SER A 231 0.25 38.32 57.38
#